data_d438f1914d750b156b92d1477a499b92
#
_entry.id   d438f1914d750b156b92d1477a499b92
#
_cell.length_a   1.000
_cell.length_b   1.000
_cell.length_c   1.000
_cell.angle_alpha   90.00
_cell.angle_beta   90.00
_cell.angle_gamma   90.00
#
_symmetry.space_group_name_H-M   'P 1'
#
loop_
_entity.id
_entity.type
_entity.pdbx_description
1 polymer ?
#
loop_
_entity_poly.entity_id
_entity_poly.type
_entity_poly.pdbx_seq_one_letter_code
_entity_poly.pdbx_strand_id
1 'polypeptide(L)'
;MPYEFKIGMYVNELRLPLDDALATAKELGADYPWFTNLDEGGHVGQMSDAEADKIAELYAKYDVKMMQLSAGSPFKFIDLVEVSAGSIGEHPTFKEEFSHLIRSMELAKRMGTDTVAAYTFAWPGEYTADKPTWPMRWATQGGIISEVEMGKLVQAFKLVVEQADRYDVNVSLAMMPWNYTNTTLHFRELADRVGSDRLKVMWGPADNYNCGEPDVATAGFSNVQPYVDSIHIKDLRVNDGAIIDFDYVPFGEGDVPWQDILHNLGEANSDVVLSLATHFEHPQGRVAAMQKNMDNLQQMIASL
;
A
#
# COMPACT_ATOMS: atom_id res chain seq x y z
N MET A 1 11.58 17.45 -20.71
CA MET A 1 10.96 16.23 -21.31
C MET A 1 9.83 15.85 -20.38
N PRO A 2 8.70 15.32 -20.84
CA PRO A 2 7.67 14.85 -19.95
C PRO A 2 8.24 13.77 -19.01
N TYR A 3 7.75 13.73 -17.77
CA TYR A 3 8.15 12.70 -16.83
C TYR A 3 7.61 11.34 -17.27
N GLU A 4 8.40 10.28 -17.10
CA GLU A 4 7.98 8.91 -17.36
C GLU A 4 7.78 8.19 -16.03
N PHE A 5 6.57 7.65 -15.80
CA PHE A 5 6.24 6.89 -14.61
C PHE A 5 5.85 5.46 -14.96
N LYS A 6 6.22 4.52 -14.11
CA LYS A 6 5.70 3.16 -14.13
C LYS A 6 4.26 3.16 -13.60
N ILE A 7 3.32 2.57 -14.31
CA ILE A 7 1.91 2.52 -13.92
C ILE A 7 1.56 1.13 -13.41
N GLY A 8 1.07 1.08 -12.19
CA GLY A 8 0.57 -0.11 -11.54
C GLY A 8 -0.94 -0.05 -11.29
N MET A 9 -1.50 -1.17 -10.82
CA MET A 9 -2.91 -1.27 -10.51
C MET A 9 -3.15 -2.29 -9.39
N TYR A 10 -3.95 -1.91 -8.41
CA TYR A 10 -4.47 -2.82 -7.40
C TYR A 10 -5.67 -3.59 -7.98
N VAL A 11 -5.42 -4.80 -8.49
CA VAL A 11 -6.40 -5.51 -9.31
C VAL A 11 -7.57 -6.11 -8.52
N ASN A 12 -7.45 -6.34 -7.21
CA ASN A 12 -8.59 -6.81 -6.41
C ASN A 12 -9.80 -5.85 -6.44
N GLU A 13 -9.58 -4.55 -6.72
CA GLU A 13 -10.66 -3.60 -6.85
C GLU A 13 -11.50 -3.75 -8.13
N LEU A 14 -10.97 -4.41 -9.14
CA LEU A 14 -11.75 -4.73 -10.35
C LEU A 14 -12.85 -5.73 -10.05
N ARG A 15 -12.71 -6.55 -8.97
CA ARG A 15 -13.63 -7.63 -8.58
C ARG A 15 -13.84 -8.66 -9.70
N LEU A 16 -12.78 -8.95 -10.43
CA LEU A 16 -12.67 -9.96 -11.47
C LEU A 16 -11.79 -11.12 -11.00
N PRO A 17 -11.93 -12.33 -11.56
CA PRO A 17 -10.94 -13.38 -11.43
C PRO A 17 -9.55 -12.87 -11.83
N LEU A 18 -8.47 -13.39 -11.21
CA LEU A 18 -7.12 -12.87 -11.40
C LEU A 18 -6.69 -12.84 -12.88
N ASP A 19 -7.03 -13.87 -13.66
CA ASP A 19 -6.72 -13.95 -15.10
C ASP A 19 -7.36 -12.78 -15.86
N ASP A 20 -8.66 -12.54 -15.66
CA ASP A 20 -9.39 -11.44 -16.29
C ASP A 20 -8.91 -10.07 -15.77
N ALA A 21 -8.57 -10.00 -14.49
CA ALA A 21 -8.08 -8.77 -13.87
C ALA A 21 -6.72 -8.34 -14.45
N LEU A 22 -5.80 -9.29 -14.69
CA LEU A 22 -4.52 -9.01 -15.34
C LEU A 22 -4.67 -8.61 -16.80
N ALA A 23 -5.58 -9.27 -17.54
CA ALA A 23 -5.93 -8.87 -18.90
C ALA A 23 -6.46 -7.43 -18.93
N THR A 24 -7.40 -7.10 -18.05
CA THR A 24 -7.97 -5.76 -17.93
C THR A 24 -6.91 -4.73 -17.52
N ALA A 25 -6.03 -5.05 -16.58
CA ALA A 25 -4.94 -4.15 -16.19
C ALA A 25 -4.04 -3.80 -17.38
N LYS A 26 -3.64 -4.80 -18.19
CA LYS A 26 -2.86 -4.58 -19.40
C LYS A 26 -3.59 -3.74 -20.45
N GLU A 27 -4.88 -4.03 -20.70
CA GLU A 27 -5.73 -3.26 -21.64
C GLU A 27 -5.84 -1.79 -21.21
N LEU A 28 -5.91 -1.53 -19.90
CA LEU A 28 -5.97 -0.17 -19.35
C LEU A 28 -4.60 0.54 -19.34
N GLY A 29 -3.51 -0.16 -19.60
CA GLY A 29 -2.16 0.42 -19.65
C GLY A 29 -1.38 0.35 -18.33
N ALA A 30 -1.77 -0.54 -17.40
CA ALA A 30 -1.03 -0.80 -16.17
C ALA A 30 -0.09 -2.00 -16.34
N ASP A 31 1.20 -1.75 -16.46
CA ASP A 31 2.23 -2.78 -16.64
C ASP A 31 2.70 -3.41 -15.30
N TYR A 32 2.29 -2.86 -14.15
CA TYR A 32 2.69 -3.31 -12.81
C TYR A 32 1.47 -3.62 -11.91
N PRO A 33 0.59 -4.59 -12.31
CA PRO A 33 -0.52 -4.99 -11.46
C PRO A 33 -0.03 -5.73 -10.20
N TRP A 34 -0.81 -5.65 -9.11
CA TRP A 34 -0.60 -6.39 -7.88
C TRP A 34 -1.91 -6.70 -7.17
N PHE A 35 -1.88 -7.64 -6.24
CA PHE A 35 -3.04 -8.10 -5.48
C PHE A 35 -2.67 -8.44 -4.04
N THR A 36 -3.66 -8.47 -3.14
CA THR A 36 -3.50 -8.93 -1.75
C THR A 36 -4.10 -10.30 -1.52
N ASN A 37 -5.22 -10.59 -2.17
CA ASN A 37 -5.99 -11.83 -1.99
C ASN A 37 -6.26 -12.49 -3.33
N LEU A 38 -6.33 -13.82 -3.30
CA LEU A 38 -6.76 -14.64 -4.42
C LEU A 38 -8.29 -14.77 -4.46
N ASP A 39 -8.82 -15.24 -5.60
CA ASP A 39 -10.25 -15.37 -5.87
C ASP A 39 -11.01 -16.21 -4.82
N GLU A 40 -10.35 -17.24 -4.27
CA GLU A 40 -10.92 -18.16 -3.26
C GLU A 40 -10.56 -17.76 -1.80
N GLY A 41 -10.01 -16.56 -1.61
CA GLY A 41 -9.72 -16.00 -0.28
C GLY A 41 -8.36 -16.36 0.32
N GLY A 42 -7.47 -17.02 -0.42
CA GLY A 42 -6.07 -17.23 -0.02
C GLY A 42 -5.18 -16.03 -0.33
N HIS A 43 -3.92 -16.11 0.08
CA HIS A 43 -2.89 -15.12 -0.25
C HIS A 43 -1.53 -15.79 -0.47
N VAL A 44 -0.57 -15.04 -1.02
CA VAL A 44 0.76 -15.56 -1.42
C VAL A 44 1.50 -16.28 -0.30
N GLY A 45 1.39 -15.81 0.94
CA GLY A 45 2.03 -16.44 2.10
C GLY A 45 1.55 -17.85 2.44
N GLN A 46 0.49 -18.36 1.77
CA GLN A 46 -0.06 -19.70 1.95
C GLN A 46 0.18 -20.62 0.73
N MET A 47 0.77 -20.07 -0.34
CA MET A 47 0.95 -20.80 -1.60
C MET A 47 2.06 -21.84 -1.54
N SER A 48 1.85 -22.94 -2.29
CA SER A 48 2.91 -23.83 -2.74
C SER A 48 3.74 -23.20 -3.88
N ASP A 49 4.92 -23.75 -4.15
CA ASP A 49 5.75 -23.35 -5.28
C ASP A 49 5.01 -23.47 -6.62
N ALA A 50 4.24 -24.56 -6.79
CA ALA A 50 3.50 -24.83 -8.04
C ALA A 50 2.35 -23.82 -8.27
N GLU A 51 1.72 -23.31 -7.22
CA GLU A 51 0.72 -22.25 -7.32
C GLU A 51 1.36 -20.91 -7.67
N ALA A 52 2.50 -20.61 -7.05
CA ALA A 52 3.28 -19.41 -7.38
C ALA A 52 3.74 -19.41 -8.86
N ASP A 53 4.20 -20.56 -9.37
CA ASP A 53 4.59 -20.71 -10.78
C ASP A 53 3.41 -20.42 -11.73
N LYS A 54 2.20 -20.92 -11.42
CA LYS A 54 1.00 -20.62 -12.24
C LYS A 54 0.67 -19.14 -12.29
N ILE A 55 0.83 -18.42 -11.18
CA ILE A 55 0.61 -16.98 -11.17
C ILE A 55 1.71 -16.26 -11.96
N ALA A 56 2.97 -16.67 -11.83
CA ALA A 56 4.06 -16.12 -12.64
C ALA A 56 3.82 -16.33 -14.14
N GLU A 57 3.28 -17.50 -14.54
CA GLU A 57 2.87 -17.78 -15.92
C GLU A 57 1.73 -16.86 -16.40
N LEU A 58 0.76 -16.53 -15.53
CA LEU A 58 -0.30 -15.56 -15.87
C LEU A 58 0.27 -14.16 -16.10
N TYR A 59 1.20 -13.69 -15.26
CA TYR A 59 1.88 -12.41 -15.47
C TYR A 59 2.66 -12.40 -16.79
N ALA A 60 3.38 -13.47 -17.09
CA ALA A 60 4.09 -13.62 -18.36
C ALA A 60 3.14 -13.67 -19.57
N LYS A 61 1.98 -14.34 -19.45
CA LYS A 61 0.93 -14.43 -20.50
C LYS A 61 0.47 -13.05 -20.96
N TYR A 62 0.33 -12.09 -20.04
CA TYR A 62 -0.13 -10.74 -20.33
C TYR A 62 0.98 -9.72 -20.51
N ASP A 63 2.25 -10.14 -20.44
CA ASP A 63 3.41 -9.25 -20.52
C ASP A 63 3.29 -8.09 -19.51
N VAL A 64 3.01 -8.44 -18.26
CA VAL A 64 2.97 -7.50 -17.12
C VAL A 64 3.95 -7.97 -16.04
N LYS A 65 4.35 -7.04 -15.16
CA LYS A 65 5.31 -7.29 -14.08
C LYS A 65 4.64 -7.21 -12.72
N MET A 66 4.97 -8.10 -11.83
CA MET A 66 4.51 -8.05 -10.45
C MET A 66 5.12 -6.82 -9.75
N MET A 67 4.29 -5.87 -9.29
CA MET A 67 4.78 -4.73 -8.52
C MET A 67 5.34 -5.19 -7.18
N GLN A 68 4.58 -5.97 -6.44
CA GLN A 68 4.93 -6.48 -5.11
C GLN A 68 4.08 -7.70 -4.77
N LEU A 69 4.56 -8.54 -3.84
CA LEU A 69 3.77 -9.61 -3.24
C LEU A 69 3.16 -9.15 -1.92
N SER A 70 1.97 -9.67 -1.59
CA SER A 70 1.32 -9.41 -0.32
C SER A 70 0.80 -10.70 0.32
N ALA A 71 1.14 -10.92 1.58
CA ALA A 71 0.59 -12.00 2.40
C ALA A 71 -0.76 -11.60 3.03
N GLY A 72 -1.70 -11.13 2.21
CA GLY A 72 -2.90 -10.48 2.71
C GLY A 72 -2.60 -9.11 3.33
N SER A 73 -3.04 -8.87 4.55
CA SER A 73 -2.69 -7.64 5.30
C SER A 73 -2.08 -8.03 6.65
N PRO A 74 -0.80 -8.47 6.68
CA PRO A 74 -0.18 -8.96 7.90
C PRO A 74 -0.16 -7.88 8.99
N PHE A 75 -0.34 -8.34 10.24
CA PHE A 75 -0.35 -7.57 11.50
C PHE A 75 -1.59 -6.68 11.72
N LYS A 76 -2.50 -6.62 10.79
CA LYS A 76 -3.71 -5.78 10.82
C LYS A 76 -4.63 -6.04 12.02
N PHE A 77 -4.74 -7.30 12.46
CA PHE A 77 -5.66 -7.72 13.51
C PHE A 77 -5.00 -7.86 14.88
N ILE A 78 -3.76 -7.41 15.05
CA ILE A 78 -3.07 -7.44 16.33
C ILE A 78 -3.29 -6.09 17.03
N ASP A 79 -3.92 -6.13 18.21
CA ASP A 79 -3.99 -4.95 19.07
C ASP A 79 -2.65 -4.74 19.78
N LEU A 80 -1.91 -3.76 19.30
CA LEU A 80 -0.56 -3.47 19.79
C LEU A 80 -0.57 -3.02 21.28
N VAL A 81 -1.67 -2.47 21.76
CA VAL A 81 -1.81 -2.06 23.17
C VAL A 81 -1.77 -3.27 24.10
N GLU A 82 -2.36 -4.39 23.69
CA GLU A 82 -2.39 -5.63 24.49
C GLU A 82 -1.06 -6.39 24.47
N VAL A 83 -0.16 -6.07 23.53
CA VAL A 83 1.16 -6.71 23.45
C VAL A 83 2.11 -6.09 24.47
N SER A 84 2.74 -6.91 25.30
CA SER A 84 3.78 -6.43 26.24
C SER A 84 5.04 -5.96 25.50
N ALA A 85 5.64 -4.89 25.99
CA ALA A 85 6.91 -4.41 25.44
C ALA A 85 7.99 -5.52 25.50
N GLY A 86 8.71 -5.68 24.39
CA GLY A 86 9.75 -6.72 24.29
C GLY A 86 9.23 -8.12 23.90
N SER A 87 7.90 -8.33 23.74
CA SER A 87 7.34 -9.66 23.50
C SER A 87 6.57 -9.79 22.17
N ILE A 88 6.65 -8.83 21.27
CA ILE A 88 5.92 -8.88 19.99
C ILE A 88 6.24 -10.17 19.20
N GLY A 89 7.49 -10.59 19.18
CA GLY A 89 7.92 -11.81 18.50
C GLY A 89 7.36 -13.10 19.11
N GLU A 90 6.81 -13.04 20.32
CA GLU A 90 6.18 -14.18 21.00
C GLU A 90 4.65 -14.22 20.81
N HIS A 91 4.05 -13.14 20.28
CA HIS A 91 2.62 -13.07 20.06
C HIS A 91 2.17 -14.10 19.01
N PRO A 92 1.16 -14.96 19.30
CA PRO A 92 0.80 -16.06 18.41
C PRO A 92 0.42 -15.61 17.00
N THR A 93 -0.47 -14.61 16.88
CA THR A 93 -0.90 -14.07 15.60
C THR A 93 0.27 -13.43 14.84
N PHE A 94 1.17 -12.73 15.55
CA PHE A 94 2.37 -12.18 14.92
C PHE A 94 3.24 -13.29 14.32
N LYS A 95 3.50 -14.37 15.05
CA LYS A 95 4.29 -15.51 14.56
C LYS A 95 3.68 -16.13 13.30
N GLU A 96 2.36 -16.32 13.30
CA GLU A 96 1.65 -16.89 12.15
C GLU A 96 1.75 -15.96 10.93
N GLU A 97 1.33 -14.71 11.06
CA GLU A 97 1.34 -13.73 9.96
C GLU A 97 2.77 -13.42 9.49
N PHE A 98 3.74 -13.40 10.40
CA PHE A 98 5.15 -13.25 10.06
C PHE A 98 5.68 -14.44 9.27
N SER A 99 5.23 -15.68 9.58
CA SER A 99 5.59 -16.86 8.76
C SER A 99 5.05 -16.75 7.33
N HIS A 100 3.84 -16.22 7.15
CA HIS A 100 3.26 -15.96 5.83
C HIS A 100 4.02 -14.86 5.08
N LEU A 101 4.47 -13.82 5.78
CA LEU A 101 5.29 -12.76 5.19
C LEU A 101 6.65 -13.31 4.73
N ILE A 102 7.30 -14.16 5.55
CA ILE A 102 8.54 -14.85 5.19
C ILE A 102 8.32 -15.72 3.94
N ARG A 103 7.20 -16.47 3.88
CA ARG A 103 6.88 -17.26 2.68
C ARG A 103 6.73 -16.38 1.44
N SER A 104 6.14 -15.19 1.56
CA SER A 104 6.08 -14.25 0.45
C SER A 104 7.47 -13.75 0.03
N MET A 105 8.39 -13.54 0.97
CA MET A 105 9.80 -13.21 0.66
C MET A 105 10.51 -14.34 -0.11
N GLU A 106 10.29 -15.60 0.28
CA GLU A 106 10.82 -16.78 -0.42
C GLU A 106 10.34 -16.85 -1.88
N LEU A 107 9.08 -16.49 -2.12
CA LEU A 107 8.45 -16.56 -3.43
C LEU A 107 8.76 -15.36 -4.33
N ALA A 108 9.20 -14.23 -3.77
CA ALA A 108 9.32 -12.95 -4.49
C ALA A 108 10.13 -13.07 -5.79
N LYS A 109 11.35 -13.60 -5.71
CA LYS A 109 12.22 -13.76 -6.90
C LYS A 109 11.63 -14.72 -7.93
N ARG A 110 10.95 -15.79 -7.47
CA ARG A 110 10.25 -16.76 -8.35
C ARG A 110 9.11 -16.09 -9.12
N MET A 111 8.42 -15.16 -8.49
CA MET A 111 7.27 -14.44 -9.07
C MET A 111 7.67 -13.12 -9.76
N GLY A 112 8.97 -12.84 -9.88
CA GLY A 112 9.49 -11.74 -10.68
C GLY A 112 9.43 -10.37 -10.01
N THR A 113 9.43 -10.32 -8.68
CA THR A 113 9.56 -9.07 -7.91
C THR A 113 10.63 -9.20 -6.83
N ASP A 114 11.11 -8.08 -6.34
CA ASP A 114 12.02 -7.98 -5.20
C ASP A 114 11.37 -7.26 -3.99
N THR A 115 10.05 -7.06 -4.03
CA THR A 115 9.32 -6.29 -3.02
C THR A 115 8.16 -7.11 -2.46
N VAL A 116 8.02 -7.09 -1.14
CA VAL A 116 6.86 -7.63 -0.43
C VAL A 116 6.16 -6.51 0.35
N ALA A 117 4.83 -6.47 0.25
CA ALA A 117 4.03 -5.51 0.99
C ALA A 117 3.81 -5.98 2.43
N ALA A 118 3.90 -5.05 3.36
CA ALA A 118 3.49 -5.24 4.74
C ALA A 118 2.67 -4.05 5.22
N TYR A 119 2.08 -4.18 6.40
CA TYR A 119 1.31 -3.12 7.05
C TYR A 119 1.82 -2.96 8.47
N THR A 120 1.70 -1.77 9.02
CA THR A 120 1.83 -1.62 10.47
C THR A 120 0.53 -2.06 11.14
N PHE A 121 0.58 -2.24 12.45
CA PHE A 121 -0.59 -2.63 13.24
C PHE A 121 -1.70 -1.60 13.10
N ALA A 122 -2.96 -2.03 13.20
CA ALA A 122 -4.08 -1.10 13.22
C ALA A 122 -4.15 -0.31 14.53
N TRP A 123 -4.65 0.92 14.45
CA TRP A 123 -5.04 1.66 15.64
C TRP A 123 -6.09 0.89 16.43
N PRO A 124 -6.08 0.96 17.79
CA PRO A 124 -7.06 0.29 18.63
C PRO A 124 -8.50 0.63 18.20
N GLY A 125 -9.32 -0.39 18.03
CA GLY A 125 -10.73 -0.24 17.63
C GLY A 125 -11.03 -0.27 16.14
N GLU A 126 -10.03 -0.14 15.23
CA GLU A 126 -10.28 -0.12 13.80
C GLU A 126 -10.89 -1.40 13.23
N TYR A 127 -10.49 -2.54 13.73
CA TYR A 127 -10.95 -3.85 13.24
C TYR A 127 -11.62 -4.71 14.31
N THR A 128 -11.90 -4.13 15.47
CA THR A 128 -12.51 -4.86 16.59
C THR A 128 -14.04 -4.87 16.55
N ALA A 129 -14.67 -3.89 15.93
CA ALA A 129 -16.12 -3.79 15.84
C ALA A 129 -16.66 -4.42 14.54
N ASP A 130 -16.46 -3.80 13.42
CA ASP A 130 -17.00 -4.23 12.12
C ASP A 130 -16.00 -4.00 10.97
N LYS A 131 -16.21 -4.72 9.87
CA LYS A 131 -15.47 -4.44 8.64
C LYS A 131 -15.85 -3.05 8.12
N PRO A 132 -14.88 -2.28 7.58
CA PRO A 132 -15.19 -1.03 6.91
C PRO A 132 -16.28 -1.22 5.84
N THR A 133 -17.27 -0.33 5.84
CA THR A 133 -18.32 -0.32 4.82
C THR A 133 -17.81 0.35 3.55
N TRP A 134 -18.41 0.01 2.42
CA TRP A 134 -18.13 0.70 1.17
C TRP A 134 -19.15 1.83 0.93
N PRO A 135 -18.74 3.05 0.51
CA PRO A 135 -17.34 3.51 0.41
C PRO A 135 -16.65 3.49 1.76
N MET A 136 -15.34 3.23 1.75
CA MET A 136 -14.57 3.02 2.98
C MET A 136 -14.64 4.23 3.93
N ARG A 137 -14.87 3.95 5.21
CA ARG A 137 -14.79 4.89 6.32
C ARG A 137 -13.99 4.26 7.44
N TRP A 138 -13.14 5.04 8.08
CA TRP A 138 -12.28 4.60 9.16
C TRP A 138 -12.73 5.22 10.48
N ALA A 139 -12.67 4.45 11.57
CA ALA A 139 -13.10 4.90 12.90
C ALA A 139 -12.11 5.88 13.50
N THR A 140 -10.82 5.67 13.24
CA THR A 140 -9.76 6.56 13.72
C THR A 140 -9.11 7.30 12.56
N GLN A 141 -8.49 8.42 12.90
CA GLN A 141 -7.70 9.22 11.97
C GLN A 141 -6.26 9.35 12.47
N GLY A 142 -5.88 8.36 13.27
CA GLY A 142 -4.61 8.30 13.92
C GLY A 142 -4.54 9.13 15.20
N GLY A 143 -3.37 9.27 15.72
CA GLY A 143 -3.13 9.95 16.98
C GLY A 143 -1.66 10.08 17.30
N ILE A 144 -1.36 10.30 18.56
CA ILE A 144 0.01 10.35 19.08
C ILE A 144 0.44 8.92 19.40
N ILE A 145 1.54 8.47 18.81
CA ILE A 145 2.16 7.20 19.13
C ILE A 145 3.02 7.38 20.39
N SER A 146 2.77 6.60 21.44
CA SER A 146 3.62 6.62 22.62
C SER A 146 4.98 5.98 22.34
N GLU A 147 5.99 6.35 23.14
CA GLU A 147 7.33 5.73 23.05
C GLU A 147 7.30 4.20 23.26
N VAL A 148 6.36 3.71 24.06
CA VAL A 148 6.18 2.27 24.30
C VAL A 148 5.66 1.58 23.03
N GLU A 149 4.65 2.16 22.38
CA GLU A 149 4.07 1.61 21.15
C GLU A 149 5.06 1.73 19.98
N MET A 150 5.73 2.87 19.83
CA MET A 150 6.79 3.02 18.83
C MET A 150 7.91 1.98 19.04
N GLY A 151 8.30 1.71 20.29
CA GLY A 151 9.26 0.67 20.61
C GLY A 151 8.82 -0.74 20.20
N LYS A 152 7.52 -1.07 20.31
CA LYS A 152 6.96 -2.35 19.84
C LYS A 152 6.98 -2.42 18.30
N LEU A 153 6.60 -1.33 17.60
CA LEU A 153 6.67 -1.23 16.14
C LEU A 153 8.11 -1.46 15.65
N VAL A 154 9.06 -0.75 16.22
CA VAL A 154 10.48 -0.88 15.87
C VAL A 154 10.99 -2.31 16.09
N GLN A 155 10.60 -2.96 17.18
CA GLN A 155 10.96 -4.34 17.44
C GLN A 155 10.38 -5.29 16.37
N ALA A 156 9.10 -5.14 16.03
CA ALA A 156 8.46 -5.96 15.00
C ALA A 156 9.16 -5.80 13.65
N PHE A 157 9.40 -4.57 13.22
CA PHE A 157 9.97 -4.31 11.90
C PHE A 157 11.48 -4.58 11.81
N LYS A 158 12.22 -4.57 12.92
CA LYS A 158 13.59 -5.12 12.94
C LYS A 158 13.62 -6.63 12.65
N LEU A 159 12.65 -7.40 13.18
CA LEU A 159 12.52 -8.82 12.84
C LEU A 159 12.18 -9.01 11.35
N VAL A 160 11.28 -8.17 10.82
CA VAL A 160 10.86 -8.23 9.42
C VAL A 160 12.03 -7.93 8.48
N VAL A 161 12.75 -6.83 8.69
CA VAL A 161 13.87 -6.45 7.80
C VAL A 161 15.06 -7.39 7.89
N GLU A 162 15.26 -8.06 9.04
CA GLU A 162 16.26 -9.13 9.16
C GLU A 162 15.98 -10.29 8.22
N GLN A 163 14.70 -10.68 8.05
CA GLN A 163 14.34 -11.69 7.06
C GLN A 163 14.43 -11.15 5.63
N ALA A 164 14.01 -9.91 5.39
CA ALA A 164 14.14 -9.26 4.10
C ALA A 164 15.59 -9.26 3.58
N ASP A 165 16.55 -9.01 4.46
CA ASP A 165 17.99 -9.12 4.13
C ASP A 165 18.40 -10.54 3.74
N ARG A 166 17.88 -11.57 4.42
CA ARG A 166 18.20 -12.98 4.11
C ARG A 166 17.70 -13.41 2.74
N TYR A 167 16.54 -12.90 2.32
CA TYR A 167 15.93 -13.23 1.04
C TYR A 167 16.28 -12.23 -0.07
N ASP A 168 17.06 -11.20 0.23
CA ASP A 168 17.42 -10.12 -0.69
C ASP A 168 16.18 -9.46 -1.33
N VAL A 169 15.22 -9.06 -0.50
CA VAL A 169 13.99 -8.36 -0.89
C VAL A 169 13.79 -7.09 -0.09
N ASN A 170 12.96 -6.19 -0.60
CA ASN A 170 12.48 -5.02 0.12
C ASN A 170 11.14 -5.31 0.80
N VAL A 171 10.87 -4.60 1.89
CA VAL A 171 9.56 -4.59 2.56
C VAL A 171 8.96 -3.21 2.41
N SER A 172 7.89 -3.11 1.63
CA SER A 172 7.16 -1.87 1.38
C SER A 172 5.97 -1.76 2.33
N LEU A 173 6.02 -0.79 3.25
CA LEU A 173 4.93 -0.55 4.19
C LEU A 173 3.83 0.26 3.52
N ALA A 174 2.62 -0.30 3.47
CA ALA A 174 1.46 0.43 2.99
C ALA A 174 0.98 1.44 4.05
N MET A 175 0.90 2.70 3.67
CA MET A 175 0.32 3.76 4.51
C MET A 175 -1.19 3.76 4.31
N MET A 176 -1.92 3.47 5.39
CA MET A 176 -3.39 3.42 5.41
C MET A 176 -3.93 4.23 6.59
N PRO A 177 -5.13 4.82 6.50
CA PRO A 177 -5.69 5.63 7.60
C PRO A 177 -5.80 4.86 8.91
N TRP A 178 -6.03 3.56 8.81
CA TRP A 178 -6.28 2.69 9.96
C TRP A 178 -5.01 2.20 10.68
N ASN A 179 -3.82 2.37 10.11
CA ASN A 179 -2.59 1.84 10.72
C ASN A 179 -1.77 2.91 11.45
N TYR A 180 -0.83 2.46 12.29
CA TYR A 180 0.02 3.37 13.07
C TYR A 180 0.88 4.30 12.21
N THR A 181 1.24 3.91 10.99
CA THR A 181 1.98 4.76 10.04
C THR A 181 1.06 5.51 9.08
N ASN A 182 -0.04 6.06 9.57
CA ASN A 182 -1.04 6.78 8.80
C ASN A 182 -0.62 8.21 8.38
N THR A 183 0.49 8.72 8.92
CA THR A 183 1.12 9.96 8.48
C THR A 183 2.56 9.72 8.05
N THR A 184 3.07 10.59 7.19
CA THR A 184 4.45 10.50 6.71
C THR A 184 5.46 10.67 7.85
N LEU A 185 5.12 11.49 8.86
CA LEU A 185 5.96 11.67 10.05
C LEU A 185 6.06 10.39 10.88
N HIS A 186 4.94 9.69 11.13
CA HIS A 186 4.94 8.41 11.85
C HIS A 186 5.76 7.35 11.13
N PHE A 187 5.60 7.27 9.80
CA PHE A 187 6.42 6.37 8.99
C PHE A 187 7.90 6.73 9.09
N ARG A 188 8.26 8.00 8.92
CA ARG A 188 9.65 8.46 8.97
C ARG A 188 10.31 8.13 10.31
N GLU A 189 9.60 8.35 11.40
CA GLU A 189 10.10 8.05 12.74
C GLU A 189 10.34 6.54 12.92
N LEU A 190 9.41 5.70 12.45
CA LEU A 190 9.59 4.25 12.45
C LEU A 190 10.80 3.84 11.60
N ALA A 191 10.89 4.33 10.37
CA ALA A 191 11.96 3.98 9.43
C ALA A 191 13.36 4.36 9.96
N ASP A 192 13.50 5.57 10.49
CA ASP A 192 14.77 6.04 11.07
C ASP A 192 15.20 5.18 12.28
N ARG A 193 14.25 4.73 13.12
CA ARG A 193 14.53 3.87 14.28
C ARG A 193 14.78 2.40 13.91
N VAL A 194 14.16 1.90 12.84
CA VAL A 194 14.45 0.56 12.29
C VAL A 194 15.84 0.54 11.66
N GLY A 195 16.18 1.57 10.89
CA GLY A 195 17.51 1.82 10.35
C GLY A 195 17.96 0.79 9.30
N SER A 196 17.06 0.39 8.38
CA SER A 196 17.35 -0.59 7.32
C SER A 196 16.97 -0.05 5.95
N ASP A 197 17.87 -0.22 4.98
CA ASP A 197 17.63 0.13 3.57
C ASP A 197 16.58 -0.78 2.91
N ARG A 198 16.25 -1.93 3.54
CA ARG A 198 15.20 -2.85 3.07
C ARG A 198 13.80 -2.33 3.37
N LEU A 199 13.65 -1.38 4.30
CA LEU A 199 12.36 -0.80 4.62
C LEU A 199 12.01 0.29 3.62
N LYS A 200 10.94 0.08 2.88
CA LYS A 200 10.38 0.99 1.88
C LYS A 200 8.96 1.38 2.25
N VAL A 201 8.34 2.22 1.45
CA VAL A 201 6.95 2.64 1.67
C VAL A 201 6.17 2.69 0.37
N MET A 202 5.01 2.06 0.38
CA MET A 202 3.93 2.37 -0.55
C MET A 202 3.17 3.58 0.01
N TRP A 203 3.53 4.75 -0.50
CA TRP A 203 2.98 6.00 -0.02
C TRP A 203 1.54 6.22 -0.49
N GLY A 204 0.64 6.56 0.43
CA GLY A 204 -0.75 6.90 0.18
C GLY A 204 -1.04 8.37 0.48
N PRO A 205 -0.74 9.33 -0.40
CA PRO A 205 -0.98 10.76 -0.13
C PRO A 205 -2.40 11.10 0.29
N ALA A 206 -3.40 10.48 -0.34
CA ALA A 206 -4.80 10.66 0.03
C ALA A 206 -5.12 10.16 1.44
N ASP A 207 -4.48 9.05 1.86
CA ASP A 207 -4.63 8.51 3.21
C ASP A 207 -4.02 9.43 4.26
N ASN A 208 -2.84 9.98 3.97
CA ASN A 208 -2.21 10.95 4.87
C ASN A 208 -3.00 12.26 4.94
N TYR A 209 -3.51 12.74 3.79
CA TYR A 209 -4.36 13.94 3.73
C TYR A 209 -5.60 13.77 4.60
N ASN A 210 -6.28 12.63 4.50
CA ASN A 210 -7.43 12.25 5.32
C ASN A 210 -7.07 12.15 6.83
N CYS A 211 -5.84 11.84 7.17
CA CYS A 211 -5.35 11.79 8.55
C CYS A 211 -4.84 13.14 9.08
N GLY A 212 -5.20 14.24 8.40
CA GLY A 212 -4.89 15.59 8.85
C GLY A 212 -3.48 16.07 8.49
N GLU A 213 -2.88 15.53 7.44
CA GLU A 213 -1.58 15.95 6.90
C GLU A 213 -1.77 16.71 5.56
N PRO A 214 -2.18 17.98 5.57
CA PRO A 214 -2.47 18.74 4.34
C PRO A 214 -1.20 19.03 3.51
N ASP A 215 -0.04 19.05 4.15
CA ASP A 215 1.26 19.35 3.53
C ASP A 215 1.93 18.12 2.87
N VAL A 216 1.13 17.17 2.38
CA VAL A 216 1.63 15.92 1.79
C VAL A 216 2.60 16.15 0.62
N ALA A 217 2.38 17.19 -0.20
CA ALA A 217 3.27 17.49 -1.32
C ALA A 217 4.61 18.13 -0.91
N THR A 218 4.75 18.64 0.29
CA THR A 218 5.95 19.34 0.76
C THR A 218 6.62 18.61 1.92
N ALA A 219 6.17 18.82 3.15
CA ALA A 219 6.72 18.12 4.32
C ALA A 219 6.51 16.61 4.23
N GLY A 220 5.33 16.17 3.78
CA GLY A 220 5.02 14.77 3.58
C GLY A 220 5.97 14.11 2.57
N PHE A 221 6.14 14.70 1.40
CA PHE A 221 7.09 14.21 0.40
C PHE A 221 8.52 14.11 0.94
N SER A 222 9.00 15.15 1.66
CA SER A 222 10.33 15.15 2.25
C SER A 222 10.54 14.02 3.26
N ASN A 223 9.50 13.62 3.99
CA ASN A 223 9.57 12.52 4.94
C ASN A 223 9.73 11.16 4.24
N VAL A 224 9.02 10.93 3.14
CA VAL A 224 8.96 9.62 2.48
C VAL A 224 9.93 9.46 1.32
N GLN A 225 10.38 10.55 0.69
CA GLN A 225 11.21 10.52 -0.52
C GLN A 225 12.41 9.56 -0.47
N PRO A 226 13.14 9.38 0.65
CA PRO A 226 14.24 8.42 0.71
C PRO A 226 13.81 6.94 0.71
N TYR A 227 12.52 6.67 0.94
CA TYR A 227 12.00 5.32 1.17
C TYR A 227 10.95 4.89 0.16
N VAL A 228 10.36 5.85 -0.59
CA VAL A 228 9.22 5.58 -1.48
C VAL A 228 9.64 4.69 -2.65
N ASP A 229 8.93 3.58 -2.83
CA ASP A 229 9.06 2.67 -3.97
C ASP A 229 7.79 2.61 -4.82
N SER A 230 6.66 2.92 -4.22
CA SER A 230 5.38 2.96 -4.91
C SER A 230 4.41 3.98 -4.28
N ILE A 231 3.43 4.41 -5.07
CA ILE A 231 2.40 5.34 -4.66
C ILE A 231 1.04 4.67 -4.80
N HIS A 232 0.25 4.67 -3.73
CA HIS A 232 -1.14 4.22 -3.78
C HIS A 232 -2.04 5.39 -4.20
N ILE A 233 -2.42 5.41 -5.48
CA ILE A 233 -3.16 6.52 -6.08
C ILE A 233 -4.65 6.36 -5.87
N LYS A 234 -5.23 7.30 -5.16
CA LYS A 234 -6.67 7.54 -5.00
C LYS A 234 -6.86 9.01 -4.66
N ASP A 235 -8.05 9.52 -4.82
CA ASP A 235 -8.34 10.93 -4.50
C ASP A 235 -9.59 11.06 -3.65
N LEU A 236 -9.68 12.13 -2.90
CA LEU A 236 -10.79 12.43 -2.02
C LEU A 236 -11.11 13.92 -2.00
N ARG A 237 -12.37 14.21 -1.73
CA ARG A 237 -12.85 15.57 -1.48
C ARG A 237 -13.31 15.69 -0.04
N VAL A 238 -12.79 16.68 0.67
CA VAL A 238 -13.17 16.95 2.06
C VAL A 238 -14.46 17.76 2.07
N ASN A 239 -15.48 17.22 2.75
CA ASN A 239 -16.76 17.90 2.97
C ASN A 239 -16.73 18.73 4.26
N ASP A 240 -16.14 18.18 5.32
CA ASP A 240 -15.93 18.86 6.59
C ASP A 240 -14.58 18.47 7.21
N GLY A 241 -13.65 19.40 7.22
CA GLY A 241 -12.31 19.19 7.77
C GLY A 241 -12.25 19.08 9.29
N ALA A 242 -13.27 19.56 10.02
CA ALA A 242 -13.26 19.49 11.48
C ALA A 242 -13.55 18.08 12.02
N ILE A 243 -14.41 17.32 11.32
CA ILE A 243 -14.73 15.92 11.65
C ILE A 243 -14.15 14.93 10.64
N ILE A 244 -13.37 15.44 9.68
CA ILE A 244 -12.77 14.70 8.57
C ILE A 244 -13.82 13.86 7.84
N ASP A 245 -14.91 14.50 7.45
CA ASP A 245 -15.88 13.95 6.53
C ASP A 245 -15.39 14.17 5.09
N PHE A 246 -15.36 13.11 4.30
CA PHE A 246 -14.83 13.13 2.94
C PHE A 246 -15.54 12.11 2.06
N ASP A 247 -15.47 12.32 0.75
CA ASP A 247 -15.85 11.35 -0.27
C ASP A 247 -14.66 11.00 -1.14
N TYR A 248 -14.48 9.70 -1.44
CA TYR A 248 -13.58 9.32 -2.51
C TYR A 248 -14.16 9.73 -3.86
N VAL A 249 -13.32 10.33 -4.68
CA VAL A 249 -13.66 10.85 -6.01
C VAL A 249 -12.68 10.33 -7.06
N PRO A 250 -12.98 10.45 -8.36
CA PRO A 250 -12.02 10.13 -9.41
C PRO A 250 -10.72 10.92 -9.23
N PHE A 251 -9.59 10.29 -9.54
CA PHE A 251 -8.28 10.92 -9.47
C PHE A 251 -8.24 12.27 -10.18
N GLY A 252 -7.67 13.28 -9.52
CA GLY A 252 -7.58 14.66 -9.99
C GLY A 252 -8.86 15.49 -9.86
N GLU A 253 -9.93 14.94 -9.27
CA GLU A 253 -11.18 15.64 -9.01
C GLU A 253 -11.37 15.97 -7.51
N GLY A 254 -10.40 15.61 -6.66
CA GLY A 254 -10.41 15.82 -5.22
C GLY A 254 -9.54 16.99 -4.77
N ASP A 255 -9.20 16.97 -3.48
CA ASP A 255 -8.44 18.01 -2.80
C ASP A 255 -6.97 17.64 -2.57
N VAL A 256 -6.56 16.39 -2.89
CA VAL A 256 -5.17 15.96 -2.76
C VAL A 256 -4.31 16.68 -3.80
N PRO A 257 -3.19 17.32 -3.43
CA PRO A 257 -2.36 18.13 -4.36
C PRO A 257 -1.53 17.25 -5.31
N TRP A 258 -2.19 16.43 -6.13
CA TRP A 258 -1.56 15.45 -6.99
C TRP A 258 -0.62 16.03 -8.03
N GLN A 259 -0.92 17.21 -8.57
CA GLN A 259 -0.06 17.87 -9.54
C GLN A 259 1.31 18.18 -8.93
N ASP A 260 1.35 18.73 -7.71
CA ASP A 260 2.60 19.03 -6.99
C ASP A 260 3.34 17.77 -6.59
N ILE A 261 2.62 16.72 -6.15
CA ILE A 261 3.20 15.42 -5.80
C ILE A 261 3.89 14.80 -7.01
N LEU A 262 3.20 14.69 -8.14
CA LEU A 262 3.76 14.10 -9.36
C LEU A 262 4.94 14.94 -9.91
N HIS A 263 4.84 16.26 -9.84
CA HIS A 263 5.94 17.15 -10.20
C HIS A 263 7.18 16.87 -9.33
N ASN A 264 7.02 16.81 -8.01
CA ASN A 264 8.14 16.53 -7.09
C ASN A 264 8.77 15.15 -7.31
N LEU A 265 7.95 14.12 -7.57
CA LEU A 265 8.44 12.79 -7.93
C LEU A 265 9.25 12.81 -9.24
N GLY A 266 8.78 13.55 -10.23
CA GLY A 266 9.46 13.72 -11.50
C GLY A 266 10.79 14.47 -11.37
N GLU A 267 10.82 15.61 -10.65
CA GLU A 267 12.04 16.37 -10.38
C GLU A 267 13.08 15.57 -9.58
N ALA A 268 12.62 14.74 -8.64
CA ALA A 268 13.49 13.84 -7.89
C ALA A 268 13.98 12.65 -8.72
N ASN A 269 13.51 12.48 -9.96
CA ASN A 269 13.76 11.32 -10.82
C ASN A 269 13.50 9.99 -10.07
N SER A 270 12.40 9.94 -9.34
CA SER A 270 12.04 8.82 -8.48
C SER A 270 11.61 7.61 -9.31
N ASP A 271 12.27 6.47 -9.09
CA ASP A 271 11.91 5.20 -9.73
C ASP A 271 10.77 4.53 -8.96
N VAL A 272 9.56 5.08 -9.06
CA VAL A 272 8.37 4.64 -8.34
C VAL A 272 7.31 4.07 -9.27
N VAL A 273 6.48 3.19 -8.73
CA VAL A 273 5.27 2.72 -9.43
C VAL A 273 4.05 3.49 -8.92
N LEU A 274 3.33 4.13 -9.83
CA LEU A 274 2.06 4.78 -9.56
C LEU A 274 0.93 3.75 -9.62
N SER A 275 0.51 3.22 -8.47
CA SER A 275 -0.48 2.15 -8.36
C SER A 275 -1.88 2.70 -8.17
N LEU A 276 -2.71 2.55 -9.19
CA LEU A 276 -4.12 3.00 -9.18
C LEU A 276 -4.99 2.14 -8.27
N ALA A 277 -5.86 2.81 -7.52
CA ALA A 277 -7.00 2.26 -6.78
C ALA A 277 -8.23 3.15 -7.02
N THR A 278 -9.44 2.67 -6.73
CA THR A 278 -10.67 3.41 -7.03
C THR A 278 -11.33 3.99 -5.79
N HIS A 279 -11.83 3.20 -4.87
CA HIS A 279 -12.54 3.60 -3.65
C HIS A 279 -13.85 4.40 -3.85
N PHE A 280 -14.17 4.88 -5.07
CA PHE A 280 -15.44 5.54 -5.40
C PHE A 280 -16.35 4.63 -6.23
N GLU A 281 -17.63 4.95 -6.27
CA GLU A 281 -18.62 4.24 -7.07
C GLU A 281 -18.76 4.89 -8.46
N HIS A 282 -18.77 4.06 -9.51
CA HIS A 282 -19.03 4.50 -10.87
C HIS A 282 -20.29 3.78 -11.41
N PRO A 283 -21.23 4.48 -12.11
CA PRO A 283 -22.47 3.89 -12.58
C PRO A 283 -22.29 2.67 -13.50
N GLN A 284 -21.17 2.60 -14.22
CA GLN A 284 -20.83 1.51 -15.13
C GLN A 284 -19.94 0.42 -14.48
N GLY A 285 -19.73 0.49 -13.17
CA GLY A 285 -19.00 -0.53 -12.42
C GLY A 285 -17.49 -0.25 -12.25
N ARG A 286 -16.78 -1.23 -11.68
CA ARG A 286 -15.39 -1.10 -11.22
C ARG A 286 -14.37 -0.88 -12.32
N VAL A 287 -14.51 -1.58 -13.43
CA VAL A 287 -13.60 -1.41 -14.59
C VAL A 287 -13.70 0.02 -15.13
N ALA A 288 -14.92 0.56 -15.25
CA ALA A 288 -15.13 1.93 -15.69
C ALA A 288 -14.58 2.97 -14.69
N ALA A 289 -14.67 2.68 -13.38
CA ALA A 289 -14.04 3.51 -12.36
C ALA A 289 -12.50 3.54 -12.51
N MET A 290 -11.90 2.39 -12.74
CA MET A 290 -10.46 2.26 -12.93
C MET A 290 -9.99 2.93 -14.24
N GLN A 291 -10.75 2.76 -15.33
CA GLN A 291 -10.50 3.46 -16.61
C GLN A 291 -10.51 4.98 -16.40
N LYS A 292 -11.52 5.51 -15.69
CA LYS A 292 -11.63 6.94 -15.40
C LYS A 292 -10.39 7.46 -14.65
N ASN A 293 -9.90 6.70 -13.65
CA ASN A 293 -8.69 7.06 -12.92
C ASN A 293 -7.44 7.01 -13.81
N MET A 294 -7.35 6.01 -14.70
CA MET A 294 -6.23 5.90 -15.64
C MET A 294 -6.20 7.08 -16.61
N ASP A 295 -7.36 7.42 -17.21
CA ASP A 295 -7.47 8.54 -18.15
C ASP A 295 -7.07 9.86 -17.49
N ASN A 296 -7.56 10.11 -16.28
CA ASN A 296 -7.23 11.31 -15.51
C ASN A 296 -5.74 11.36 -15.13
N LEU A 297 -5.15 10.22 -14.73
CA LEU A 297 -3.72 10.14 -14.39
C LEU A 297 -2.85 10.44 -15.63
N GLN A 298 -3.14 9.81 -16.76
CA GLN A 298 -2.41 10.05 -18.01
C GLN A 298 -2.53 11.50 -18.46
N GLN A 299 -3.71 12.10 -18.35
CA GLN A 299 -3.92 13.50 -18.67
C GLN A 299 -3.10 14.42 -17.76
N MET A 300 -3.06 14.14 -16.45
CA MET A 300 -2.28 14.93 -15.49
C MET A 300 -0.79 14.81 -15.77
N ILE A 301 -0.26 13.59 -15.98
CA ILE A 301 1.16 13.38 -16.34
C ILE A 301 1.53 14.14 -17.63
N ALA A 302 0.66 14.13 -18.63
CA ALA A 302 0.90 14.83 -19.89
C ALA A 302 0.89 16.36 -19.73
N SER A 303 0.34 16.90 -18.65
CA SER A 303 0.29 18.34 -18.38
C SER A 303 1.43 18.86 -17.49
N LEU A 304 2.26 17.96 -16.93
CA LEU A 304 3.46 18.32 -16.13
C LEU A 304 4.63 18.69 -17.01
#